data_8ad46a118906926c967dc39aae720f4e
#
_entry.id   8ad46a118906926c967dc39aae720f4e
#
_cell.length_a   1.000
_cell.length_b   1.000
_cell.length_c   1.000
_cell.angle_alpha   90.00
_cell.angle_beta   90.00
_cell.angle_gamma   90.00
#
_symmetry.space_group_name_H-M   'P 1'
#
loop_
_entity.id
_entity.type
_entity.pdbx_description
1 polymer ?
#
loop_
_entity_poly.entity_id
_entity_poly.type
_entity_poly.pdbx_seq_one_letter_code
_entity_poly.pdbx_strand_id
1 'polypeptide(L)'
;KVENPNKKIKYNNKILHQSKIINYFIQEKPSKKKTEKDLNNFLKKIKKSKKNYLITKDVIVIESLKFDGIEINEEYSDLYTINENTMPIDIQVLINDGEIGLAMLRIIEIIGEDELKNLGSETLYFLVNALNQMDIDLIRNEILSEILPVRV
;
A
#
# COMPACT_ATOMS: atom_id res chain seq x y z
N LYS A 1 8.82 10.11 -19.27
CA LYS A 1 10.18 9.81 -18.82
C LYS A 1 10.27 8.40 -18.33
N VAL A 2 10.88 7.54 -19.11
CA VAL A 2 11.12 6.15 -18.71
C VAL A 2 12.24 6.17 -17.67
N GLU A 3 11.94 5.76 -16.44
CA GLU A 3 12.97 5.61 -15.44
C GLU A 3 13.93 4.49 -15.85
N ASN A 4 15.21 4.75 -15.65
CA ASN A 4 16.23 3.75 -15.92
C ASN A 4 15.99 2.55 -14.97
N PRO A 5 15.63 1.34 -15.49
CA PRO A 5 15.35 0.19 -14.66
C PRO A 5 16.57 -0.29 -13.85
N ASN A 6 17.76 0.20 -14.17
CA ASN A 6 19.01 -0.16 -13.50
C ASN A 6 19.32 0.73 -12.29
N LYS A 7 18.50 1.72 -11.98
CA LYS A 7 18.69 2.53 -10.79
C LYS A 7 18.45 1.70 -9.53
N LYS A 8 19.40 1.79 -8.62
CA LYS A 8 19.30 1.08 -7.33
C LYS A 8 18.25 1.73 -6.45
N ILE A 9 17.57 0.92 -5.66
CA ILE A 9 16.63 1.39 -4.67
C ILE A 9 17.41 1.90 -3.45
N LYS A 10 17.09 3.12 -3.04
CA LYS A 10 17.60 3.70 -1.80
C LYS A 10 16.60 3.41 -0.68
N TYR A 11 17.00 2.60 0.30
CA TYR A 11 16.16 2.27 1.44
C TYR A 11 16.39 3.23 2.60
N ASN A 12 15.32 3.49 3.33
CA ASN A 12 15.37 4.14 4.65
C ASN A 12 14.55 3.32 5.63
N ASN A 13 15.21 2.53 6.45
CA ASN A 13 14.53 1.60 7.38
C ASN A 13 13.86 2.30 8.58
N LYS A 14 13.94 3.62 8.67
CA LYS A 14 13.20 4.40 9.66
C LYS A 14 11.80 4.81 9.16
N ILE A 15 11.55 4.70 7.86
CA ILE A 15 10.29 5.05 7.22
C ILE A 15 9.73 3.78 6.58
N LEU A 16 8.54 3.34 7.00
CA LEU A 16 7.98 2.05 6.58
C LEU A 16 7.90 1.92 5.06
N HIS A 17 7.31 2.88 4.37
CA HIS A 17 7.12 2.82 2.92
C HIS A 17 8.42 3.04 2.12
N GLN A 18 9.54 3.30 2.78
CA GLN A 18 10.87 3.36 2.18
C GLN A 18 11.81 2.27 2.73
N SER A 19 11.33 1.45 3.64
CA SER A 19 12.11 0.38 4.26
C SER A 19 12.21 -0.86 3.36
N LYS A 20 13.06 -1.81 3.74
CA LYS A 20 13.18 -3.09 3.03
C LYS A 20 11.90 -3.94 3.09
N ILE A 21 10.94 -3.60 3.93
CA ILE A 21 9.64 -4.28 3.99
C ILE A 21 8.91 -4.18 2.65
N ILE A 22 9.08 -3.08 1.89
CA ILE A 22 8.46 -2.92 0.57
C ILE A 22 8.92 -3.94 -0.46
N ASN A 23 10.03 -4.63 -0.22
CA ASN A 23 10.46 -5.72 -1.10
C ASN A 23 9.44 -6.84 -1.21
N TYR A 24 8.55 -6.96 -0.23
CA TYR A 24 7.41 -7.87 -0.30
C TYR A 24 6.61 -7.71 -1.59
N PHE A 25 6.38 -6.48 -2.02
CA PHE A 25 5.59 -6.18 -3.22
C PHE A 25 6.40 -6.31 -4.52
N ILE A 26 7.72 -6.28 -4.42
CA ILE A 26 8.63 -6.31 -5.58
C ILE A 26 9.04 -7.76 -5.92
N GLN A 27 9.22 -8.60 -4.93
CA GLN A 27 9.66 -9.99 -5.08
C GLN A 27 8.53 -10.89 -5.58
N GLU A 28 8.84 -11.87 -6.43
CA GLU A 28 7.85 -12.83 -6.91
C GLU A 28 7.32 -13.74 -5.81
N LYS A 29 8.20 -14.20 -4.92
CA LYS A 29 7.86 -15.12 -3.81
C LYS A 29 8.40 -14.60 -2.48
N PRO A 30 7.75 -13.57 -1.91
CA PRO A 30 8.22 -13.04 -0.64
C PRO A 30 7.93 -14.00 0.52
N SER A 31 8.79 -13.97 1.54
CA SER A 31 8.54 -14.70 2.78
C SER A 31 7.54 -13.94 3.64
N LYS A 32 6.34 -14.47 3.80
CA LYS A 32 5.32 -13.86 4.66
C LYS A 32 5.74 -13.85 6.13
N LYS A 33 6.37 -14.91 6.62
CA LYS A 33 6.85 -14.98 8.01
C LYS A 33 7.89 -13.92 8.31
N LYS A 34 8.86 -13.74 7.42
CA LYS A 34 9.88 -12.71 7.59
C LYS A 34 9.27 -11.31 7.57
N THR A 35 8.38 -11.06 6.62
CA THR A 35 7.70 -9.76 6.49
C THR A 35 6.86 -9.44 7.71
N GLU A 36 6.12 -10.42 8.23
CA GLU A 36 5.32 -10.28 9.44
C GLU A 36 6.20 -9.93 10.66
N LYS A 37 7.31 -10.62 10.83
CA LYS A 37 8.26 -10.32 11.90
C LYS A 37 8.84 -8.92 11.76
N ASP A 38 9.28 -8.56 10.56
CA ASP A 38 9.88 -7.25 10.29
C ASP A 38 8.89 -6.12 10.51
N LEU A 39 7.64 -6.30 10.07
CA LEU A 39 6.58 -5.31 10.25
C LEU A 39 6.23 -5.10 11.72
N ASN A 40 6.03 -6.19 12.48
CA ASN A 40 5.72 -6.08 13.91
C ASN A 40 6.87 -5.44 14.68
N ASN A 41 8.12 -5.77 14.34
CA ASN A 41 9.29 -5.13 14.94
C ASN A 41 9.36 -3.64 14.63
N PHE A 42 9.02 -3.25 13.39
CA PHE A 42 8.97 -1.85 12.99
C PHE A 42 7.91 -1.09 13.79
N LEU A 43 6.71 -1.64 13.89
CA LEU A 43 5.61 -1.00 14.63
C LEU A 43 5.91 -0.90 16.13
N LYS A 44 6.62 -1.90 16.70
CA LYS A 44 7.09 -1.84 18.07
C LYS A 44 8.00 -0.64 18.32
N LYS A 45 8.92 -0.37 17.40
CA LYS A 45 9.82 0.79 17.47
C LYS A 45 9.06 2.11 17.33
N ILE A 46 8.09 2.18 16.42
CA ILE A 46 7.24 3.35 16.24
C ILE A 46 6.44 3.65 17.52
N LYS A 47 5.86 2.64 18.12
CA LYS A 47 5.08 2.80 19.36
C LYS A 47 5.92 3.34 20.52
N LYS A 48 7.19 2.95 20.59
CA LYS A 48 8.11 3.44 21.61
C LYS A 48 8.58 4.87 21.37
N SER A 49 8.56 5.33 20.14
CA SER A 49 9.04 6.66 19.76
C SER A 49 7.88 7.64 19.71
N LYS A 50 7.88 8.66 20.57
CA LYS A 50 6.85 9.69 20.58
C LYS A 50 6.94 10.67 19.40
N LYS A 51 8.01 10.63 18.62
CA LYS A 51 8.27 11.57 17.52
C LYS A 51 7.91 11.00 16.15
N ASN A 52 7.73 9.70 16.02
CA ASN A 52 7.44 9.05 14.75
C ASN A 52 5.96 8.73 14.64
N TYR A 53 5.37 9.06 13.53
CA TYR A 53 4.00 8.70 13.18
C TYR A 53 3.97 8.16 11.76
N LEU A 54 2.92 7.40 11.47
CA LEU A 54 2.71 6.81 10.15
C LEU A 54 1.91 7.78 9.26
N ILE A 55 2.33 7.91 8.01
CA ILE A 55 1.60 8.68 7.01
C ILE A 55 0.75 7.75 6.14
N THR A 56 -0.04 8.32 5.24
CA THR A 56 -0.97 7.54 4.39
C THR A 56 -0.28 6.43 3.60
N LYS A 57 0.89 6.68 3.02
CA LYS A 57 1.64 5.63 2.31
C LYS A 57 2.03 4.45 3.20
N ASP A 58 2.37 4.72 4.45
CA ASP A 58 2.68 3.66 5.42
C ASP A 58 1.45 2.81 5.71
N VAL A 59 0.29 3.46 5.87
CA VAL A 59 -0.97 2.76 6.11
C VAL A 59 -1.36 1.90 4.90
N ILE A 60 -1.14 2.38 3.68
CA ILE A 60 -1.36 1.61 2.46
C ILE A 60 -0.53 0.31 2.49
N VAL A 61 0.75 0.40 2.88
CA VAL A 61 1.62 -0.78 3.02
C VAL A 61 1.04 -1.75 4.04
N ILE A 62 0.70 -1.26 5.23
CA ILE A 62 0.18 -2.09 6.33
C ILE A 62 -1.12 -2.79 5.93
N GLU A 63 -2.08 -2.07 5.39
CA GLU A 63 -3.36 -2.63 5.00
C GLU A 63 -3.21 -3.65 3.87
N SER A 64 -2.34 -3.40 2.90
CA SER A 64 -2.07 -4.35 1.82
C SER A 64 -1.47 -5.66 2.35
N LEU A 65 -0.55 -5.57 3.29
CA LEU A 65 0.02 -6.75 3.94
C LEU A 65 -1.04 -7.51 4.74
N LYS A 66 -1.94 -6.81 5.43
CA LYS A 66 -3.05 -7.45 6.15
C LYS A 66 -4.01 -8.18 5.21
N PHE A 67 -4.34 -7.59 4.08
CA PHE A 67 -5.18 -8.27 3.08
C PHE A 67 -4.54 -9.57 2.57
N ASP A 68 -3.22 -9.64 2.54
CA ASP A 68 -2.48 -10.85 2.13
C ASP A 68 -2.31 -11.86 3.27
N GLY A 69 -2.90 -11.60 4.44
CA GLY A 69 -2.90 -12.53 5.56
C GLY A 69 -1.76 -12.34 6.56
N ILE A 70 -0.99 -11.28 6.45
CA ILE A 70 0.04 -10.97 7.45
C ILE A 70 -0.64 -10.46 8.72
N GLU A 71 -0.33 -11.12 9.83
CA GLU A 71 -0.90 -10.79 11.13
C GLU A 71 -0.09 -9.69 11.81
N ILE A 72 -0.79 -8.70 12.34
CA ILE A 72 -0.21 -7.59 13.09
C ILE A 72 -0.74 -7.66 14.51
N ASN A 73 0.15 -7.51 15.49
CA ASN A 73 -0.23 -7.49 16.89
C ASN A 73 -1.25 -6.37 17.13
N GLU A 74 -2.37 -6.71 17.78
CA GLU A 74 -3.48 -5.79 18.03
C GLU A 74 -3.09 -4.55 18.81
N GLU A 75 -2.05 -4.64 19.64
CA GLU A 75 -1.57 -3.47 20.39
C GLU A 75 -1.06 -2.34 19.51
N TYR A 76 -0.80 -2.59 18.21
CA TYR A 76 -0.34 -1.59 17.24
C TYR A 76 -1.46 -1.01 16.38
N SER A 77 -2.70 -1.47 16.56
CA SER A 77 -3.82 -1.07 15.69
C SER A 77 -4.07 0.45 15.67
N ASP A 78 -3.88 1.11 16.79
CA ASP A 78 -4.08 2.56 16.89
C ASP A 78 -3.09 3.38 16.05
N LEU A 79 -1.96 2.78 15.67
CA LEU A 79 -0.91 3.48 14.92
C LEU A 79 -1.29 3.71 13.46
N TYR A 80 -2.13 2.86 12.89
CA TYR A 80 -2.43 2.90 11.46
C TYR A 80 -3.94 2.97 11.14
N THR A 81 -4.77 3.30 12.10
CA THR A 81 -6.20 3.47 11.86
C THR A 81 -6.46 4.77 11.09
N ILE A 82 -7.10 4.67 9.93
CA ILE A 82 -7.58 5.82 9.18
C ILE A 82 -9.10 5.90 9.35
N ASN A 83 -9.58 7.04 9.84
CA ASN A 83 -11.00 7.30 10.07
C ASN A 83 -11.73 7.82 8.83
N GLU A 84 -11.00 8.16 7.77
CA GLU A 84 -11.59 8.72 6.56
C GLU A 84 -11.81 7.63 5.50
N ASN A 85 -13.05 7.50 5.07
CA ASN A 85 -13.39 6.64 3.94
C ASN A 85 -13.31 7.48 2.66
N THR A 86 -12.23 7.30 1.90
CA THR A 86 -11.99 8.00 0.64
C THR A 86 -12.56 7.27 -0.58
N MET A 87 -13.12 6.08 -0.36
CA MET A 87 -13.70 5.29 -1.47
C MET A 87 -14.97 5.96 -1.98
N PRO A 88 -15.06 6.30 -3.28
CA PRO A 88 -16.33 6.72 -3.86
C PRO A 88 -17.44 5.69 -3.63
N ILE A 89 -18.63 6.15 -3.25
CA ILE A 89 -19.73 5.27 -2.87
C ILE A 89 -20.13 4.34 -4.02
N ASP A 90 -20.19 4.86 -5.23
CA ASP A 90 -20.55 4.09 -6.42
C ASP A 90 -19.56 2.93 -6.68
N ILE A 91 -18.27 3.16 -6.46
CA ILE A 91 -17.26 2.11 -6.60
C ILE A 91 -17.42 1.06 -5.50
N GLN A 92 -17.64 1.48 -4.26
CA GLN A 92 -17.83 0.54 -3.16
C GLN A 92 -19.07 -0.36 -3.40
N VAL A 93 -20.15 0.19 -3.93
CA VAL A 93 -21.35 -0.58 -4.27
C VAL A 93 -21.03 -1.60 -5.37
N LEU A 94 -20.30 -1.21 -6.42
CA LEU A 94 -19.92 -2.14 -7.48
C LEU A 94 -19.05 -3.29 -6.95
N ILE A 95 -18.11 -2.99 -6.05
CA ILE A 95 -17.27 -4.01 -5.41
C ILE A 95 -18.10 -4.96 -4.58
N ASN A 96 -19.02 -4.43 -3.77
CA ASN A 96 -19.89 -5.24 -2.90
C ASN A 96 -20.81 -6.14 -3.71
N ASP A 97 -21.25 -5.69 -4.87
CA ASP A 97 -22.11 -6.46 -5.79
C ASP A 97 -21.32 -7.44 -6.67
N GLY A 98 -20.00 -7.49 -6.55
CA GLY A 98 -19.17 -8.37 -7.36
C GLY A 98 -18.96 -7.89 -8.80
N GLU A 99 -19.32 -6.65 -9.12
CA GLU A 99 -19.18 -6.04 -10.44
C GLU A 99 -17.77 -5.50 -10.66
N ILE A 100 -16.79 -6.41 -10.66
CA ILE A 100 -15.36 -6.06 -10.67
C ILE A 100 -14.97 -5.28 -11.93
N GLY A 101 -15.46 -5.72 -13.10
CA GLY A 101 -15.16 -5.05 -14.38
C GLY A 101 -15.64 -3.61 -14.40
N LEU A 102 -16.88 -3.37 -13.95
CA LEU A 102 -17.45 -2.03 -13.88
C LEU A 102 -16.71 -1.15 -12.86
N ALA A 103 -16.35 -1.73 -11.70
CA ALA A 103 -15.57 -1.03 -10.69
C ALA A 103 -14.22 -0.58 -11.27
N MET A 104 -13.52 -1.45 -11.99
CA MET A 104 -12.25 -1.11 -12.63
C MET A 104 -12.38 -0.01 -13.67
N LEU A 105 -13.41 -0.06 -14.52
CA LEU A 105 -13.67 0.99 -15.50
C LEU A 105 -13.92 2.34 -14.81
N ARG A 106 -14.68 2.34 -13.73
CA ARG A 106 -14.97 3.56 -12.97
C ARG A 106 -13.70 4.15 -12.34
N ILE A 107 -12.83 3.27 -11.81
CA ILE A 107 -11.54 3.67 -11.24
C ILE A 107 -10.67 4.33 -12.33
N ILE A 108 -10.60 3.73 -13.52
CA ILE A 108 -9.83 4.27 -14.64
C ILE A 108 -10.34 5.65 -15.05
N GLU A 109 -11.66 5.86 -15.08
CA GLU A 109 -12.25 7.17 -15.37
C GLU A 109 -11.82 8.23 -14.33
N ILE A 110 -11.79 7.87 -13.04
CA ILE A 110 -11.44 8.82 -11.98
C ILE A 110 -9.95 9.18 -12.04
N ILE A 111 -9.08 8.20 -12.27
CA ILE A 111 -7.64 8.42 -12.37
C ILE A 111 -7.31 9.22 -13.64
N GLY A 112 -8.05 8.97 -14.72
CA GLY A 112 -7.83 9.63 -15.98
C GLY A 112 -6.45 9.33 -16.56
N GLU A 113 -5.79 10.37 -17.08
CA GLU A 113 -4.47 10.26 -17.70
C GLU A 113 -3.32 10.56 -16.73
N ASP A 114 -3.60 10.69 -15.44
CA ASP A 114 -2.59 11.00 -14.44
C ASP A 114 -1.58 9.85 -14.30
N GLU A 115 -0.31 10.20 -14.19
CA GLU A 115 0.71 9.23 -13.88
C GLU A 115 0.56 8.76 -12.42
N LEU A 116 0.80 7.47 -12.16
CA LEU A 116 0.66 6.87 -10.83
C LEU A 116 1.48 7.62 -9.76
N LYS A 117 2.67 8.09 -10.14
CA LYS A 117 3.55 8.83 -9.22
C LYS A 117 3.00 10.19 -8.80
N ASN A 118 2.11 10.75 -9.61
CA ASN A 118 1.54 12.08 -9.38
C ASN A 118 0.18 12.01 -8.67
N LEU A 119 -0.32 10.81 -8.35
CA LEU A 119 -1.55 10.66 -7.61
C LEU A 119 -1.37 11.18 -6.18
N GLY A 120 -2.35 11.93 -5.70
CA GLY A 120 -2.39 12.34 -4.30
C GLY A 120 -2.58 11.14 -3.38
N SER A 121 -2.22 11.31 -2.11
CA SER A 121 -2.27 10.23 -1.12
C SER A 121 -3.66 9.64 -0.95
N GLU A 122 -4.71 10.47 -1.01
CA GLU A 122 -6.10 10.01 -0.89
C GLU A 122 -6.53 9.15 -2.07
N THR A 123 -6.19 9.57 -3.29
CA THR A 123 -6.49 8.82 -4.51
C THR A 123 -5.74 7.48 -4.52
N LEU A 124 -4.47 7.51 -4.13
CA LEU A 124 -3.67 6.31 -4.02
C LEU A 124 -4.24 5.34 -2.99
N TYR A 125 -4.64 5.86 -1.84
CA TYR A 125 -5.25 5.06 -0.77
C TYR A 125 -6.51 4.36 -1.27
N PHE A 126 -7.42 5.11 -1.91
CA PHE A 126 -8.65 4.52 -2.43
C PHE A 126 -8.39 3.48 -3.53
N LEU A 127 -7.46 3.77 -4.43
CA LEU A 127 -7.08 2.85 -5.51
C LEU A 127 -6.58 1.51 -4.95
N VAL A 128 -5.62 1.56 -4.04
CA VAL A 128 -5.05 0.35 -3.44
C VAL A 128 -6.08 -0.39 -2.60
N ASN A 129 -6.91 0.33 -1.84
CA ASN A 129 -7.99 -0.27 -1.06
C ASN A 129 -8.98 -1.01 -1.98
N ALA A 130 -9.36 -0.41 -3.10
CA ALA A 130 -10.23 -1.07 -4.08
C ALA A 130 -9.60 -2.34 -4.63
N LEU A 131 -8.33 -2.31 -5.02
CA LEU A 131 -7.61 -3.47 -5.51
C LEU A 131 -7.51 -4.58 -4.46
N ASN A 132 -7.27 -4.21 -3.20
CA ASN A 132 -7.26 -5.15 -2.09
C ASN A 132 -8.62 -5.83 -1.90
N GLN A 133 -9.71 -5.05 -1.90
CA GLN A 133 -11.06 -5.60 -1.76
C GLN A 133 -11.46 -6.52 -2.92
N MET A 134 -10.94 -6.26 -4.11
CA MET A 134 -11.20 -7.07 -5.30
C MET A 134 -10.23 -8.25 -5.49
N ASP A 135 -9.27 -8.43 -4.58
CA ASP A 135 -8.22 -9.47 -4.66
C ASP A 135 -7.37 -9.39 -5.94
N ILE A 136 -7.10 -8.17 -6.41
CA ILE A 136 -6.25 -7.95 -7.60
C ILE A 136 -4.82 -7.65 -7.16
N ASP A 137 -4.16 -8.65 -6.59
CA ASP A 137 -2.85 -8.51 -5.95
C ASP A 137 -1.73 -8.18 -6.94
N LEU A 138 -1.77 -8.74 -8.15
CA LEU A 138 -0.71 -8.52 -9.14
C LEU A 138 -0.65 -7.05 -9.56
N ILE A 139 -1.78 -6.43 -9.86
CA ILE A 139 -1.84 -5.02 -10.25
C ILE A 139 -1.46 -4.14 -9.05
N ARG A 140 -1.96 -4.47 -7.86
CA ARG A 140 -1.60 -3.76 -6.63
C ARG A 140 -0.07 -3.76 -6.44
N ASN A 141 0.56 -4.92 -6.57
CA ASN A 141 2.00 -5.05 -6.38
C ASN A 141 2.79 -4.28 -7.45
N GLU A 142 2.32 -4.29 -8.70
CA GLU A 142 2.94 -3.48 -9.76
C GLU A 142 2.90 -1.99 -9.42
N ILE A 143 1.76 -1.50 -8.96
CA ILE A 143 1.59 -0.10 -8.57
C ILE A 143 2.53 0.24 -7.40
N LEU A 144 2.51 -0.57 -6.34
CA LEU A 144 3.34 -0.30 -5.16
C LEU A 144 4.84 -0.41 -5.47
N SER A 145 5.24 -1.35 -6.35
CA SER A 145 6.62 -1.48 -6.76
C SER A 145 7.12 -0.31 -7.60
N GLU A 146 6.22 0.42 -8.25
CA GLU A 146 6.56 1.62 -9.02
C GLU A 146 6.63 2.87 -8.16
N ILE A 147 5.66 3.06 -7.25
CA ILE A 147 5.50 4.32 -6.52
C ILE A 147 6.25 4.39 -5.19
N LEU A 148 6.50 3.25 -4.51
CA LEU A 148 7.14 3.26 -3.19
C LEU A 148 8.67 3.39 -3.25
N PRO A 149 9.39 2.66 -4.12
CA PRO A 149 10.85 2.72 -4.10
C PRO A 149 11.39 4.10 -4.49
N VAL A 150 12.36 4.57 -3.74
CA VAL A 150 13.18 5.72 -4.11
C VAL A 150 14.38 5.20 -4.89
N ARG A 151 14.48 5.56 -6.16
CA ARG A 151 15.56 5.11 -7.04
C ARG A 151 16.56 6.22 -7.28
N VAL A 152 17.81 5.88 -7.13
CA VAL A 152 18.93 6.80 -7.31
C VAL A 152 19.99 6.25 -8.26
#